data_881c26a96dfb4c0c5f71da441c7068d0
#
_entry.id   881c26a96dfb4c0c5f71da441c7068d0
#
_cell.length_a   1.000
_cell.length_b   1.000
_cell.length_c   1.000
_cell.angle_alpha   90.00
_cell.angle_beta   90.00
_cell.angle_gamma   90.00
#
_symmetry.space_group_name_H-M   'P 1'
#
loop_
_entity.id
_entity.type
_entity.pdbx_description
1 polymer ?
#
loop_
_entity_poly.entity_id
_entity_poly.type
_entity_poly.pdbx_seq_one_letter_code
_entity_poly.pdbx_strand_id
1 'polypeptide(L)'
;MDLMELNLEAEETTQIIVIRLGDEQYGVDIKFIDNIVRMQHITRVPQVPAYLKGVINLRGEVIPVMSVRLKMGLPVDEIDKNSRIIILKLDTHGSIGIIVDQVKEVVTLETASIEKVSYDGKDDRINYIYGIGKCEGGLISLLDFSAVLAE
;
A
#
# COMPACT_ATOMS: atom_id res chain seq x y z
N MET A 1 -7.65 -32.50 16.94
CA MET A 1 -6.74 -31.40 16.54
C MET A 1 -5.76 -31.13 17.66
N ASP A 2 -4.48 -31.19 17.38
CA ASP A 2 -3.49 -30.93 18.41
C ASP A 2 -3.14 -29.42 18.50
N LEU A 3 -2.33 -29.05 19.48
CA LEU A 3 -1.97 -27.66 19.70
C LEU A 3 -1.18 -27.06 18.57
N MET A 4 -0.39 -27.87 17.85
CA MET A 4 0.37 -27.38 16.70
C MET A 4 -0.55 -26.99 15.53
N GLU A 5 -1.57 -27.77 15.28
CA GLU A 5 -2.54 -27.46 14.22
C GLU A 5 -3.33 -26.20 14.57
N LEU A 6 -3.72 -26.04 15.83
CA LEU A 6 -4.41 -24.83 16.29
C LEU A 6 -3.53 -23.60 16.13
N ASN A 7 -2.24 -23.71 16.48
CA ASN A 7 -1.31 -22.59 16.33
C ASN A 7 -1.07 -22.22 14.86
N LEU A 8 -0.99 -23.22 14.00
CA LEU A 8 -0.83 -22.97 12.54
C LEU A 8 -2.06 -22.24 11.99
N GLU A 9 -3.24 -22.64 12.38
CA GLU A 9 -4.46 -21.96 11.95
C GLU A 9 -4.52 -20.51 12.49
N ALA A 10 -4.11 -20.31 13.74
CA ALA A 10 -4.10 -18.98 14.34
C ALA A 10 -3.06 -18.06 13.71
N GLU A 11 -1.97 -18.62 13.15
CA GLU A 11 -0.92 -17.84 12.51
C GLU A 11 -1.24 -17.50 11.04
N GLU A 12 -2.28 -18.11 10.47
CA GLU A 12 -2.67 -17.87 9.09
C GLU A 12 -3.63 -16.68 8.96
N THR A 13 -3.27 -15.58 9.58
CA THR A 13 -3.98 -14.32 9.41
C THR A 13 -3.02 -13.26 8.91
N THR A 14 -3.59 -12.29 8.20
CA THR A 14 -2.84 -11.16 7.66
C THR A 14 -3.49 -9.89 8.19
N GLN A 15 -2.70 -9.02 8.80
CA GLN A 15 -3.19 -7.71 9.22
C GLN A 15 -2.96 -6.71 8.11
N ILE A 16 -4.01 -6.00 7.76
CA ILE A 16 -4.04 -5.08 6.63
C ILE A 16 -4.47 -3.70 7.12
N ILE A 17 -3.72 -2.69 6.75
CA ILE A 17 -4.17 -1.30 6.91
C ILE A 17 -5.00 -0.95 5.68
N VAL A 18 -6.25 -0.57 5.91
CA VAL A 18 -7.15 -0.14 4.84
C VAL A 18 -6.90 1.33 4.55
N ILE A 19 -6.63 1.63 3.31
CA ILE A 19 -6.42 2.99 2.83
C ILE A 19 -7.43 3.31 1.73
N ARG A 20 -7.61 4.59 1.47
CA ARG A 20 -8.43 5.04 0.35
C ARG A 20 -7.56 5.73 -0.69
N LEU A 21 -7.81 5.38 -1.96
CA LEU A 21 -7.28 6.08 -3.12
C LEU A 21 -8.45 6.36 -4.04
N GLY A 22 -8.85 7.64 -4.13
CA GLY A 22 -10.07 8.00 -4.84
C GLY A 22 -11.29 7.44 -4.11
N ASP A 23 -12.15 6.75 -4.83
CA ASP A 23 -13.37 6.16 -4.28
C ASP A 23 -13.20 4.70 -3.86
N GLU A 24 -12.01 4.13 -4.05
CA GLU A 24 -11.78 2.72 -3.81
C GLU A 24 -10.94 2.48 -2.57
N GLN A 25 -11.16 1.33 -1.94
CA GLN A 25 -10.38 0.88 -0.80
C GLN A 25 -9.27 -0.06 -1.26
N TYR A 26 -8.08 0.19 -0.74
CA TYR A 26 -6.90 -0.66 -0.96
C TYR A 26 -6.37 -1.09 0.39
N GLY A 27 -5.57 -2.14 0.38
CA GLY A 27 -4.99 -2.66 1.60
C GLY A 27 -3.47 -2.74 1.49
N VAL A 28 -2.82 -2.43 2.60
CA VAL A 28 -1.38 -2.52 2.73
C VAL A 28 -1.08 -3.49 3.87
N ASP A 29 -0.30 -4.53 3.58
CA ASP A 29 0.10 -5.49 4.59
C ASP A 29 0.95 -4.77 5.64
N ILE A 30 0.56 -4.89 6.90
CA ILE A 30 1.20 -4.17 8.00
C ILE A 30 2.68 -4.53 8.16
N LYS A 31 3.08 -5.71 7.70
CA LYS A 31 4.49 -6.15 7.81
C LYS A 31 5.45 -5.26 7.02
N PHE A 32 4.97 -4.52 6.03
CA PHE A 32 5.79 -3.63 5.23
C PHE A 32 5.83 -2.20 5.78
N ILE A 33 4.98 -1.87 6.74
CA ILE A 33 4.82 -0.50 7.21
C ILE A 33 5.80 -0.22 8.34
N ASP A 34 6.63 0.79 8.14
CA ASP A 34 7.51 1.29 9.17
C ASP A 34 6.83 2.41 9.97
N ASN A 35 6.16 3.33 9.27
CA ASN A 35 5.56 4.48 9.90
C ASN A 35 4.48 5.09 9.01
N ILE A 36 3.59 5.87 9.62
CA ILE A 36 2.58 6.64 8.90
C ILE A 36 2.71 8.07 9.40
N VAL A 37 2.96 9.00 8.48
CA VAL A 37 3.19 10.40 8.84
C VAL A 37 2.24 11.32 8.09
N ARG A 38 2.04 12.51 8.62
CA ARG A 38 1.29 13.56 7.95
C ARG A 38 2.03 14.04 6.71
N MET A 39 1.30 14.67 5.80
CA MET A 39 1.93 15.27 4.62
C MET A 39 2.98 16.28 5.07
N GLN A 40 4.11 16.25 4.39
CA GLN A 40 5.26 17.09 4.63
C GLN A 40 5.71 17.69 3.32
N HIS A 41 6.60 18.69 3.39
CA HIS A 41 7.20 19.24 2.19
C HIS A 41 7.96 18.16 1.43
N ILE A 42 7.64 18.01 0.15
CA ILE A 42 8.31 17.06 -0.74
C ILE A 42 9.23 17.85 -1.66
N THR A 43 10.52 17.56 -1.61
CA THR A 43 11.49 18.18 -2.49
C THR A 43 11.52 17.44 -3.81
N ARG A 44 11.24 18.13 -4.89
CA ARG A 44 11.21 17.52 -6.23
C ARG A 44 12.61 17.12 -6.67
N VAL A 45 12.67 15.98 -7.37
CA VAL A 45 13.89 15.49 -8.00
C VAL A 45 13.71 15.60 -9.51
N PRO A 46 14.68 16.19 -10.25
CA PRO A 46 14.53 16.30 -11.70
C PRO A 46 14.74 14.96 -12.41
N GLN A 47 14.14 14.84 -13.60
CA GLN A 47 14.35 13.72 -14.53
C GLN A 47 13.96 12.34 -13.96
N VAL A 48 12.88 12.32 -13.15
CA VAL A 48 12.32 11.07 -12.64
C VAL A 48 10.91 10.86 -13.22
N PRO A 49 10.40 9.63 -13.21
CA PRO A 49 9.02 9.39 -13.66
C PRO A 49 8.01 10.24 -12.88
N ALA A 50 6.89 10.56 -13.52
CA ALA A 50 5.87 11.44 -12.94
C ALA A 50 5.32 10.91 -11.60
N TYR A 51 5.27 9.59 -11.41
CA TYR A 51 4.76 9.02 -10.16
C TYR A 51 5.73 9.22 -8.98
N LEU A 52 6.99 9.48 -9.23
CA LEU A 52 7.94 9.80 -8.16
C LEU A 52 7.86 11.29 -7.88
N LYS A 53 7.20 11.66 -6.77
CA LYS A 53 6.92 13.05 -6.45
C LYS A 53 8.14 13.79 -5.93
N GLY A 54 9.11 13.10 -5.39
CA GLY A 54 10.32 13.68 -4.84
C GLY A 54 10.76 12.94 -3.60
N VAL A 55 11.39 13.67 -2.67
CA VAL A 55 11.90 13.10 -1.43
C VAL A 55 11.47 13.92 -0.23
N ILE A 56 11.36 13.26 0.92
CA ILE A 56 11.20 13.93 2.21
C ILE A 56 12.41 13.60 3.08
N ASN A 57 12.66 14.47 4.05
CA ASN A 57 13.66 14.19 5.08
C ASN A 57 12.92 13.86 6.37
N LEU A 58 13.11 12.64 6.85
CA LEU A 58 12.46 12.17 8.07
C LEU A 58 13.54 11.65 9.01
N ARG A 59 13.74 12.35 10.11
CA ARG A 59 14.72 11.96 11.13
C ARG A 59 16.14 11.78 10.57
N GLY A 60 16.51 12.63 9.62
CA GLY A 60 17.83 12.56 8.99
C GLY A 60 17.96 11.57 7.86
N GLU A 61 16.90 10.85 7.54
CA GLU A 61 16.87 9.91 6.42
C GLU A 61 16.12 10.53 5.24
N VAL A 62 16.72 10.45 4.04
CA VAL A 62 16.08 10.91 2.81
C VAL A 62 15.25 9.77 2.25
N ILE A 63 13.95 9.98 2.13
CA ILE A 63 13.00 8.95 1.72
C ILE A 63 12.31 9.37 0.44
N PRO A 64 12.41 8.58 -0.65
CA PRO A 64 11.64 8.83 -1.87
C PRO A 64 10.14 8.68 -1.59
N VAL A 65 9.34 9.55 -2.21
CA VAL A 65 7.88 9.53 -2.06
C VAL A 65 7.24 9.38 -3.43
N MET A 66 6.41 8.37 -3.57
CA MET A 66 5.72 8.11 -4.83
C MET A 66 4.22 8.28 -4.71
N SER A 67 3.59 8.60 -5.83
CA SER A 67 2.15 8.61 -5.96
C SER A 67 1.70 7.26 -6.52
N VAL A 68 1.05 6.47 -5.68
CA VAL A 68 0.47 5.20 -6.13
C VAL A 68 -0.63 5.46 -7.16
N ARG A 69 -1.39 6.55 -6.99
CA ARG A 69 -2.41 6.94 -7.97
C ARG A 69 -1.82 7.09 -9.36
N LEU A 70 -0.74 7.86 -9.49
CA LEU A 70 -0.12 8.08 -10.80
C LEU A 70 0.48 6.79 -11.36
N LYS A 71 1.07 5.97 -10.51
CA LYS A 71 1.62 4.68 -10.95
C LYS A 71 0.53 3.77 -11.52
N MET A 72 -0.67 3.81 -10.95
CA MET A 72 -1.79 2.97 -11.35
C MET A 72 -2.67 3.62 -12.43
N GLY A 73 -2.29 4.79 -12.93
CA GLY A 73 -3.08 5.48 -13.94
C GLY A 73 -4.35 6.15 -13.42
N LEU A 74 -4.42 6.41 -12.14
CA LEU A 74 -5.53 7.12 -11.52
C LEU A 74 -5.29 8.63 -11.58
N PRO A 75 -6.35 9.45 -11.37
CA PRO A 75 -6.16 10.90 -11.32
C PRO A 75 -5.15 11.32 -10.27
N VAL A 76 -4.49 12.45 -10.50
CA VAL A 76 -3.45 12.98 -9.62
C VAL A 76 -3.97 13.17 -8.19
N ASP A 77 -3.05 13.04 -7.21
CA ASP A 77 -3.40 13.20 -5.81
C ASP A 77 -3.92 14.60 -5.51
N GLU A 78 -5.01 14.67 -4.76
CA GLU A 78 -5.52 15.90 -4.19
C GLU A 78 -5.24 15.87 -2.69
N ILE A 79 -4.30 16.68 -2.25
CA ILE A 79 -3.84 16.67 -0.86
C ILE A 79 -4.81 17.45 0.02
N ASP A 80 -5.29 16.81 1.08
CA ASP A 80 -6.13 17.45 2.08
C ASP A 80 -5.69 17.04 3.49
N LYS A 81 -6.49 17.42 4.50
CA LYS A 81 -6.15 17.15 5.90
C LYS A 81 -6.11 15.66 6.24
N ASN A 82 -6.74 14.82 5.44
CA ASN A 82 -6.77 13.37 5.66
C ASN A 82 -5.63 12.64 4.97
N SER A 83 -4.95 13.31 4.04
CA SER A 83 -3.84 12.71 3.30
C SER A 83 -2.69 12.33 4.22
N ARG A 84 -2.05 11.21 3.91
CA ARG A 84 -0.92 10.71 4.72
C ARG A 84 0.16 10.16 3.80
N ILE A 85 1.36 10.05 4.34
CA ILE A 85 2.45 9.33 3.69
C ILE A 85 2.69 8.07 4.53
N ILE A 86 2.58 6.91 3.91
CA ILE A 86 2.91 5.65 4.56
C ILE A 86 4.35 5.31 4.19
N ILE A 87 5.19 5.19 5.21
CA ILE A 87 6.59 4.83 5.02
C ILE A 87 6.68 3.32 5.04
N LEU A 88 7.09 2.76 3.92
CA LEU A 88 7.27 1.32 3.74
C LEU A 88 8.74 0.99 3.89
N LYS A 89 9.02 -0.13 4.53
CA LYS A 89 10.39 -0.65 4.63
C LYS A 89 10.42 -1.99 3.91
N LEU A 90 11.13 -2.01 2.78
CA LEU A 90 11.17 -3.17 1.89
C LEU A 90 12.60 -3.67 1.79
N ASP A 91 12.77 -4.99 1.80
CA ASP A 91 14.09 -5.60 1.84
C ASP A 91 14.98 -5.20 0.65
N THR A 92 14.37 -5.04 -0.52
CA THR A 92 15.13 -4.76 -1.75
C THR A 92 15.22 -3.28 -2.09
N HIS A 93 14.29 -2.45 -1.59
CA HIS A 93 14.18 -1.04 -1.98
C HIS A 93 14.44 -0.06 -0.85
N GLY A 94 14.69 -0.56 0.37
CA GLY A 94 14.84 0.31 1.53
C GLY A 94 13.53 0.98 1.92
N SER A 95 13.60 2.22 2.37
CA SER A 95 12.42 2.97 2.80
C SER A 95 11.84 3.78 1.64
N ILE A 96 10.55 3.66 1.44
CA ILE A 96 9.81 4.39 0.40
C ILE A 96 8.52 4.90 1.01
N GLY A 97 8.17 6.16 0.73
CA GLY A 97 6.89 6.71 1.14
C GLY A 97 5.86 6.62 0.02
N ILE A 98 4.64 6.30 0.36
CA ILE A 98 3.53 6.36 -0.59
C ILE A 98 2.47 7.33 -0.08
N ILE A 99 1.90 8.12 -1.00
CA ILE A 99 0.84 9.07 -0.67
C ILE A 99 -0.49 8.34 -0.74
N VAL A 100 -1.29 8.47 0.32
CA VAL A 100 -2.65 7.91 0.35
C VAL A 100 -3.63 9.01 0.73
N ASP A 101 -4.88 8.89 0.24
CA ASP A 101 -5.92 9.88 0.49
C ASP A 101 -6.35 9.85 1.94
N GLN A 102 -6.41 8.67 2.53
CA GLN A 102 -6.86 8.49 3.90
C GLN A 102 -6.42 7.11 4.39
N VAL A 103 -6.04 7.03 5.66
CA VAL A 103 -5.87 5.76 6.36
C VAL A 103 -7.15 5.53 7.14
N LYS A 104 -7.82 4.41 6.91
CA LYS A 104 -9.13 4.15 7.51
C LYS A 104 -9.05 3.32 8.78
N GLU A 105 -8.55 2.10 8.67
CA GLU A 105 -8.55 1.17 9.81
C GLU A 105 -7.59 0.01 9.57
N VAL A 106 -7.34 -0.75 10.62
CA VAL A 106 -6.61 -2.02 10.51
C VAL A 106 -7.63 -3.14 10.58
N VAL A 107 -7.58 -4.06 9.63
CA VAL A 107 -8.42 -5.26 9.64
C VAL A 107 -7.53 -6.50 9.65
N THR A 108 -8.06 -7.57 10.24
CA THR A 108 -7.40 -8.87 10.23
C THR A 108 -8.16 -9.79 9.30
N LEU A 109 -7.47 -10.30 8.30
CA LEU A 109 -8.06 -11.21 7.31
C LEU A 109 -7.47 -12.61 7.50
N GLU A 110 -8.31 -13.63 7.33
CA GLU A 110 -7.79 -14.99 7.20
C GLU A 110 -7.08 -15.06 5.85
N THR A 111 -5.81 -15.46 5.87
CA THR A 111 -5.01 -15.51 4.65
C THR A 111 -5.65 -16.38 3.58
N ALA A 112 -6.27 -17.48 4.00
CA ALA A 112 -6.96 -18.38 3.06
C ALA A 112 -8.22 -17.76 2.43
N SER A 113 -8.78 -16.70 3.03
CA SER A 113 -9.98 -16.03 2.49
C SER A 113 -9.67 -15.02 1.41
N ILE A 114 -8.39 -14.68 1.22
CA ILE A 114 -7.98 -13.71 0.22
C ILE A 114 -8.05 -14.35 -1.16
N GLU A 115 -8.89 -13.77 -2.02
CA GLU A 115 -9.01 -14.24 -3.41
C GLU A 115 -7.83 -13.72 -4.22
N LYS A 116 -7.08 -14.63 -4.82
CA LYS A 116 -5.96 -14.25 -5.67
C LYS A 116 -6.46 -13.68 -6.99
N VAL A 117 -5.77 -12.66 -7.47
CA VAL A 117 -6.12 -12.00 -8.72
C VAL A 117 -5.18 -12.48 -9.81
N SER A 118 -5.75 -12.85 -10.95
CA SER A 118 -4.99 -13.28 -12.12
C SER A 118 -4.91 -12.12 -13.11
N TYR A 119 -3.72 -11.91 -13.67
CA TYR A 119 -3.52 -10.91 -14.70
C TYR A 119 -4.24 -11.30 -15.98
N ASP A 120 -5.12 -10.43 -16.49
CA ASP A 120 -5.86 -10.67 -17.72
C ASP A 120 -5.50 -9.73 -18.87
N GLY A 121 -4.60 -8.77 -18.62
CA GLY A 121 -4.14 -7.83 -19.63
C GLY A 121 -5.09 -6.70 -19.96
N LYS A 122 -6.26 -6.65 -19.34
CA LYS A 122 -7.30 -5.66 -19.66
C LYS A 122 -7.32 -4.45 -18.75
N ASP A 123 -6.94 -4.61 -17.49
CA ASP A 123 -6.93 -3.53 -16.51
C ASP A 123 -5.55 -3.43 -15.88
N ASP A 124 -4.86 -2.34 -16.16
CA ASP A 124 -3.50 -2.12 -15.64
C ASP A 124 -3.46 -2.11 -14.11
N ARG A 125 -4.56 -1.73 -13.44
CA ARG A 125 -4.59 -1.69 -11.98
C ARG A 125 -4.48 -3.09 -11.37
N ILE A 126 -4.97 -4.12 -12.05
CA ILE A 126 -4.89 -5.50 -11.58
C ILE A 126 -3.43 -5.95 -11.42
N ASN A 127 -2.52 -5.40 -12.23
CA ASN A 127 -1.10 -5.71 -12.16
C ASN A 127 -0.46 -5.33 -10.82
N TYR A 128 -1.08 -4.39 -10.09
CA TYR A 128 -0.54 -3.87 -8.83
C TYR A 128 -1.21 -4.46 -7.60
N ILE A 129 -2.06 -5.46 -7.81
CA ILE A 129 -2.87 -6.08 -6.76
C ILE A 129 -2.59 -7.57 -6.75
N TYR A 130 -2.32 -8.15 -5.56
CA TYR A 130 -2.10 -9.59 -5.48
C TYR A 130 -3.35 -10.35 -5.03
N GLY A 131 -4.34 -9.68 -4.49
CA GLY A 131 -5.53 -10.35 -4.03
C GLY A 131 -6.61 -9.37 -3.61
N ILE A 132 -7.78 -9.91 -3.33
CA ILE A 132 -8.93 -9.14 -2.86
C ILE A 132 -9.40 -9.74 -1.54
N GLY A 133 -9.50 -8.89 -0.52
CA GLY A 133 -10.04 -9.24 0.78
C GLY A 133 -11.43 -8.67 0.95
N LYS A 134 -12.18 -9.26 1.88
CA LYS A 134 -13.52 -8.79 2.25
C LYS A 134 -13.51 -8.36 3.70
N CYS A 135 -14.10 -7.21 3.99
CA CYS A 135 -14.31 -6.74 5.34
C CYS A 135 -15.69 -6.10 5.43
N GLU A 136 -16.08 -5.64 6.63
CA GLU A 136 -17.39 -5.02 6.83
C GLU A 136 -17.63 -3.82 5.92
N GLY A 137 -16.56 -3.08 5.61
CA GLY A 137 -16.64 -1.92 4.72
C GLY A 137 -16.65 -2.25 3.24
N GLY A 138 -16.64 -3.51 2.83
CA GLY A 138 -16.66 -3.95 1.45
C GLY A 138 -15.39 -4.65 1.01
N LEU A 139 -15.09 -4.58 -0.28
CA LEU A 139 -13.93 -5.22 -0.86
C LEU A 139 -12.68 -4.34 -0.72
N ILE A 140 -11.55 -4.98 -0.48
CA ILE A 140 -10.25 -4.33 -0.35
C ILE A 140 -9.31 -4.94 -1.38
N SER A 141 -8.73 -4.13 -2.24
CA SER A 141 -7.72 -4.56 -3.20
C SER A 141 -6.34 -4.48 -2.55
N LEU A 142 -5.66 -5.61 -2.41
CA LEU A 142 -4.41 -5.70 -1.67
C LEU A 142 -3.24 -5.36 -2.58
N LEU A 143 -2.47 -4.33 -2.23
CA LEU A 143 -1.37 -3.83 -3.05
C LEU A 143 -0.17 -4.75 -3.00
N ASP A 144 0.38 -5.04 -4.18
CA ASP A 144 1.61 -5.81 -4.34
C ASP A 144 2.77 -4.84 -4.60
N PHE A 145 3.61 -4.63 -3.60
CA PHE A 145 4.68 -3.64 -3.71
C PHE A 145 5.81 -4.08 -4.62
N SER A 146 5.98 -5.37 -4.87
CA SER A 146 6.96 -5.79 -5.86
C SER A 146 6.54 -5.33 -7.26
N ALA A 147 5.24 -5.29 -7.53
CA ALA A 147 4.70 -4.79 -8.80
C ALA A 147 4.62 -3.26 -8.84
N VAL A 148 4.13 -2.65 -7.75
CA VAL A 148 3.98 -1.19 -7.66
C VAL A 148 5.32 -0.48 -7.84
N LEU A 149 6.40 -1.06 -7.31
CA LEU A 149 7.74 -0.46 -7.36
C LEU A 149 8.56 -0.90 -8.56
N ALA A 150 8.06 -1.82 -9.37
CA ALA A 150 8.73 -2.23 -10.59
C ALA A 150 8.72 -1.08 -11.60
N GLU A 151 9.81 -0.95 -12.31
CA GLU A 151 9.94 0.07 -13.37
C GLU A 151 9.26 -0.34 -14.68
#